data_2fc059009caa86f72379253a473c529b
#
_entry.id   2fc059009caa86f72379253a473c529b
#
_cell.length_a   1.000
_cell.length_b   1.000
_cell.length_c   1.000
_cell.angle_alpha   90.00
_cell.angle_beta   90.00
_cell.angle_gamma   90.00
#
_symmetry.space_group_name_H-M   'P 1'
#
loop_
_entity.id
_entity.type
_entity.pdbx_description
1 polymer ?
#
loop_
_entity_poly.entity_id
_entity_poly.type
_entity_poly.pdbx_seq_one_letter_code
_entity_poly.pdbx_strand_id
1 'polypeptide(L)'
;MDLGLDFGTTHTVVAYADRGNYPVVAFLDENDDTHDHFPTVVADDAGALVYGFTALEAARRGMPFARSFKRLLAQPRVTPDSVVHIGDRNVPLLEVLTGFFRALREALHTASSIESRLDETGGGPRTVLGVPAHANSTQRFLTLEACRRAGFEVVGMVNEPSAASFEFAHRQARSITSRRNLVIVYDLGGGTFDASLLKLEGTSHEVLDSFGVNRLGGDDFDEVLATAALRAAGRARDELAGESWAALLEECREAKEGLTPQSRRVTVEVPAAAGAGARVVTVAVDDFYDAATSLVEATTAAMEPLVRSLASPTDEGTELEGVAGIYIVGGASALPLVPRLLRARFGRRVHRSPMPSASTAVGLAIAADPSAGFSLRDRLSRGFGVFREREGGAAVSFDSVLDRSLVTSDVVAGPSSADHVVVTRRYQAAHNIGWFRFVEYSAVDDQGEPRGDLAPVADIVFPFDPELQRVHPLAEEDPAPGSVNLEGTPIIRREDGPLVEERYTVDPAGIIAVSLTDLTTGYRQEHVLHA
;
A
#
# COMPACT_ATOMS: atom_id res chain seq x y z
N MET A 1 -18.52 -4.31 -16.37
CA MET A 1 -18.53 -3.12 -15.48
C MET A 1 -17.10 -2.87 -15.04
N ASP A 2 -16.67 -1.60 -15.01
CA ASP A 2 -15.31 -1.22 -14.62
C ASP A 2 -15.35 -0.63 -13.21
N LEU A 3 -14.57 -1.22 -12.29
CA LEU A 3 -14.51 -0.85 -10.88
C LEU A 3 -13.14 -0.27 -10.52
N GLY A 4 -13.14 0.72 -9.64
CA GLY A 4 -11.99 1.15 -8.88
C GLY A 4 -12.11 0.65 -7.43
N LEU A 5 -11.14 -0.11 -6.95
CA LEU A 5 -11.12 -0.69 -5.63
C LEU A 5 -9.95 -0.12 -4.82
N ASP A 6 -10.27 0.66 -3.80
CA ASP A 6 -9.32 1.16 -2.81
C ASP A 6 -9.38 0.27 -1.56
N PHE A 7 -8.40 -0.61 -1.42
CA PHE A 7 -8.24 -1.48 -0.26
C PHE A 7 -7.60 -0.70 0.89
N GLY A 8 -8.40 -0.04 1.71
CA GLY A 8 -7.91 0.76 2.84
C GLY A 8 -7.61 -0.07 4.10
N THR A 9 -6.83 0.52 5.02
CA THR A 9 -6.48 -0.12 6.31
C THR A 9 -7.70 -0.33 7.20
N THR A 10 -8.63 0.61 7.18
CA THR A 10 -9.85 0.62 8.01
C THR A 10 -11.12 0.48 7.20
N HIS A 11 -11.17 1.13 6.05
CA HIS A 11 -12.31 1.18 5.15
C HIS A 11 -11.86 0.83 3.75
N THR A 12 -12.51 -0.11 3.12
CA THR A 12 -12.34 -0.44 1.70
C THR A 12 -13.44 0.24 0.91
N VAL A 13 -13.07 1.06 -0.07
CA VAL A 13 -14.01 1.83 -0.88
C VAL A 13 -14.00 1.31 -2.31
N VAL A 14 -15.19 1.20 -2.90
CA VAL A 14 -15.36 0.82 -4.30
C VAL A 14 -16.11 1.93 -5.03
N ALA A 15 -15.64 2.31 -6.20
CA ALA A 15 -16.34 3.18 -7.13
C ALA A 15 -16.47 2.49 -8.49
N TYR A 16 -17.39 2.95 -9.33
CA TYR A 16 -17.59 2.34 -10.65
C TYR A 16 -17.78 3.40 -11.74
N ALA A 17 -17.44 3.03 -12.97
CA ALA A 17 -17.65 3.89 -14.12
C ALA A 17 -19.12 3.80 -14.60
N ASP A 18 -19.79 4.96 -14.71
CA ASP A 18 -21.15 5.09 -15.24
C ASP A 18 -21.25 6.30 -16.16
N ARG A 19 -20.96 6.11 -17.44
CA ARG A 19 -21.13 7.13 -18.51
C ARG A 19 -20.47 8.47 -18.17
N GLY A 20 -19.19 8.42 -17.74
CA GLY A 20 -18.39 9.59 -17.37
C GLY A 20 -18.65 10.10 -15.96
N ASN A 21 -19.49 9.44 -15.18
CA ASN A 21 -19.61 9.62 -13.73
C ASN A 21 -18.95 8.44 -13.02
N TYR A 22 -18.50 8.68 -11.80
CA TYR A 22 -17.77 7.70 -11.01
C TYR A 22 -18.32 7.65 -9.58
N PRO A 23 -19.57 7.15 -9.43
CA PRO A 23 -20.19 7.07 -8.12
C PRO A 23 -19.53 6.03 -7.24
N VAL A 24 -19.53 6.30 -5.93
CA VAL A 24 -19.12 5.35 -4.90
C VAL A 24 -20.22 4.31 -4.70
N VAL A 25 -19.81 3.07 -4.54
CA VAL A 25 -20.72 1.98 -4.21
C VAL A 25 -21.20 2.13 -2.77
N ALA A 26 -22.50 2.12 -2.58
CA ALA A 26 -23.10 2.04 -1.26
C ALA A 26 -23.33 0.57 -0.90
N PHE A 27 -22.96 0.20 0.32
CA PHE A 27 -23.19 -1.12 0.92
C PHE A 27 -24.30 -1.04 1.96
N LEU A 28 -25.03 -2.14 2.15
CA LEU A 28 -26.01 -2.30 3.20
C LEU A 28 -25.44 -3.19 4.29
N ASP A 29 -25.62 -2.79 5.54
CA ASP A 29 -25.31 -3.65 6.69
C ASP A 29 -26.52 -4.54 7.04
N GLU A 30 -26.41 -5.33 8.12
CA GLU A 30 -27.46 -6.24 8.57
C GLU A 30 -28.77 -5.53 9.04
N ASN A 31 -28.71 -4.20 9.25
CA ASN A 31 -29.85 -3.38 9.65
C ASN A 31 -30.44 -2.57 8.48
N ASP A 32 -29.98 -2.83 7.24
CA ASP A 32 -30.29 -2.03 6.05
C ASP A 32 -29.78 -0.58 6.10
N ASP A 33 -28.81 -0.28 7.00
CA ASP A 33 -28.13 1.02 7.01
C ASP A 33 -27.14 1.10 5.85
N THR A 34 -27.10 2.28 5.21
CA THR A 34 -26.29 2.50 4.01
C THR A 34 -24.92 3.09 4.36
N HIS A 35 -23.84 2.48 3.85
CA HIS A 35 -22.46 2.88 4.06
C HIS A 35 -21.74 3.10 2.71
N ASP A 36 -20.85 4.07 2.63
CA ASP A 36 -20.02 4.37 1.45
C ASP A 36 -18.71 3.57 1.40
N HIS A 37 -18.57 2.58 2.27
CA HIS A 37 -17.39 1.73 2.38
C HIS A 37 -17.76 0.34 2.92
N PHE A 38 -16.85 -0.61 2.71
CA PHE A 38 -16.88 -1.93 3.34
C PHE A 38 -15.80 -1.99 4.44
N PRO A 39 -16.14 -2.34 5.70
CA PRO A 39 -15.19 -2.32 6.81
C PRO A 39 -14.06 -3.32 6.62
N THR A 40 -12.80 -2.87 6.79
CA THR A 40 -11.62 -3.74 6.71
C THR A 40 -11.35 -4.38 8.07
N VAL A 41 -12.14 -5.38 8.41
CA VAL A 41 -12.12 -6.09 9.69
C VAL A 41 -12.41 -7.57 9.49
N VAL A 42 -11.84 -8.40 10.36
CA VAL A 42 -12.08 -9.84 10.45
C VAL A 42 -12.38 -10.21 11.91
N ALA A 43 -13.31 -11.14 12.14
CA ALA A 43 -13.61 -11.66 13.47
C ALA A 43 -13.69 -13.20 13.43
N ASP A 44 -13.47 -13.82 14.58
CA ASP A 44 -13.77 -15.24 14.81
C ASP A 44 -15.14 -15.35 15.50
N ASP A 45 -16.15 -15.68 14.73
CA ASP A 45 -17.51 -15.91 15.25
C ASP A 45 -17.75 -17.42 15.39
N ALA A 46 -17.57 -17.91 16.62
CA ALA A 46 -17.76 -19.32 17.00
C ALA A 46 -16.96 -20.31 16.12
N GLY A 47 -15.72 -19.96 15.75
CA GLY A 47 -14.83 -20.80 14.95
C GLY A 47 -14.90 -20.55 13.43
N ALA A 48 -15.80 -19.68 12.97
CA ALA A 48 -15.87 -19.23 11.60
C ALA A 48 -15.27 -17.82 11.44
N LEU A 49 -14.42 -17.61 10.43
CA LEU A 49 -13.94 -16.28 10.10
C LEU A 49 -15.01 -15.52 9.33
N VAL A 50 -15.41 -14.37 9.86
CA VAL A 50 -16.35 -13.44 9.26
C VAL A 50 -15.68 -12.11 8.99
N TYR A 51 -16.18 -11.34 8.01
CA TYR A 51 -15.51 -10.14 7.52
C TYR A 51 -16.51 -8.98 7.35
N GLY A 52 -16.01 -7.75 7.26
CA GLY A 52 -16.82 -6.58 6.97
C GLY A 52 -17.85 -6.28 8.07
N PHE A 53 -19.08 -5.98 7.69
CA PHE A 53 -20.15 -5.62 8.63
C PHE A 53 -20.46 -6.74 9.62
N THR A 54 -20.51 -7.99 9.16
CA THR A 54 -20.70 -9.16 10.03
C THR A 54 -19.60 -9.30 11.08
N ALA A 55 -18.35 -8.97 10.72
CA ALA A 55 -17.25 -8.96 11.68
C ALA A 55 -17.37 -7.81 12.70
N LEU A 56 -17.86 -6.64 12.28
CA LEU A 56 -18.15 -5.53 13.21
C LEU A 56 -19.22 -5.92 14.21
N GLU A 57 -20.28 -6.55 13.76
CA GLU A 57 -21.36 -7.00 14.65
C GLU A 57 -20.88 -8.11 15.61
N ALA A 58 -20.05 -9.04 15.13
CA ALA A 58 -19.40 -10.04 15.98
C ALA A 58 -18.51 -9.37 17.05
N ALA A 59 -17.71 -8.36 16.66
CA ALA A 59 -16.88 -7.59 17.61
C ALA A 59 -17.71 -6.85 18.67
N ARG A 60 -18.86 -6.25 18.30
CA ARG A 60 -19.80 -5.63 19.25
C ARG A 60 -20.40 -6.64 20.23
N ARG A 61 -20.56 -7.89 19.82
CA ARG A 61 -20.97 -9.00 20.70
C ARG A 61 -19.83 -9.54 21.58
N GLY A 62 -18.63 -8.96 21.47
CA GLY A 62 -17.45 -9.36 22.26
C GLY A 62 -16.68 -10.54 21.67
N MET A 63 -16.92 -10.89 20.40
CA MET A 63 -16.12 -11.91 19.73
C MET A 63 -14.71 -11.39 19.39
N PRO A 64 -13.68 -12.25 19.40
CA PRO A 64 -12.34 -11.87 19.02
C PRO A 64 -12.30 -11.33 17.58
N PHE A 65 -11.60 -10.23 17.36
CA PHE A 65 -11.49 -9.60 16.04
C PHE A 65 -10.11 -9.00 15.82
N ALA A 66 -9.78 -8.75 14.54
CA ALA A 66 -8.57 -8.03 14.14
C ALA A 66 -8.91 -6.96 13.11
N ARG A 67 -8.34 -5.78 13.30
CA ARG A 67 -8.37 -4.65 12.39
C ARG A 67 -6.99 -4.33 11.88
N SER A 68 -6.92 -3.44 10.89
CA SER A 68 -5.66 -2.89 10.39
C SER A 68 -4.65 -3.96 9.95
N PHE A 69 -5.12 -5.17 9.61
CA PHE A 69 -4.26 -6.26 9.15
C PHE A 69 -3.54 -5.90 7.83
N LYS A 70 -4.05 -4.95 7.04
CA LYS A 70 -3.34 -4.38 5.89
C LYS A 70 -1.96 -3.80 6.30
N ARG A 71 -1.80 -3.28 7.52
CA ARG A 71 -0.51 -2.75 8.00
C ARG A 71 0.60 -3.81 8.09
N LEU A 72 0.24 -5.10 8.21
CA LEU A 72 1.22 -6.19 8.17
C LEU A 72 1.92 -6.27 6.81
N LEU A 73 1.23 -5.91 5.72
CA LEU A 73 1.81 -5.89 4.38
C LEU A 73 3.00 -4.91 4.24
N ALA A 74 3.07 -3.88 5.06
CA ALA A 74 4.17 -2.91 5.08
C ALA A 74 5.38 -3.37 5.91
N GLN A 75 5.34 -4.56 6.51
CA GLN A 75 6.49 -5.09 7.26
C GLN A 75 7.61 -5.56 6.31
N PRO A 76 8.89 -5.32 6.65
CA PRO A 76 10.02 -5.62 5.76
C PRO A 76 10.18 -7.10 5.38
N ARG A 77 9.63 -8.02 6.17
CA ARG A 77 9.73 -9.48 5.98
C ARG A 77 8.36 -10.13 5.99
N VAL A 78 7.36 -9.47 5.45
CA VAL A 78 6.03 -10.06 5.31
C VAL A 78 6.07 -11.21 4.30
N THR A 79 5.38 -12.29 4.64
CA THR A 79 5.21 -13.46 3.77
C THR A 79 3.73 -13.83 3.70
N PRO A 80 3.31 -14.69 2.76
CA PRO A 80 1.94 -15.23 2.73
C PRO A 80 1.51 -15.86 4.07
N ASP A 81 2.46 -16.45 4.79
CA ASP A 81 2.24 -17.16 6.06
C ASP A 81 2.42 -16.27 7.29
N SER A 82 2.71 -14.97 7.11
CA SER A 82 2.71 -14.01 8.22
C SER A 82 1.39 -14.07 8.96
N VAL A 83 1.44 -14.04 10.31
CA VAL A 83 0.29 -14.37 11.14
C VAL A 83 -0.54 -13.14 11.47
N VAL A 84 -1.85 -13.25 11.26
CA VAL A 84 -2.87 -12.36 11.82
C VAL A 84 -3.42 -13.01 13.10
N HIS A 85 -3.32 -12.32 14.22
CA HIS A 85 -3.85 -12.79 15.51
C HIS A 85 -5.31 -12.34 15.67
N ILE A 86 -6.22 -13.29 15.91
CA ILE A 86 -7.64 -13.05 16.15
C ILE A 86 -8.00 -13.79 17.44
N GLY A 87 -7.91 -13.10 18.58
CA GLY A 87 -7.93 -13.77 19.88
C GLY A 87 -6.79 -14.78 20.00
N ASP A 88 -7.14 -16.02 20.32
CA ASP A 88 -6.17 -17.13 20.40
C ASP A 88 -5.87 -17.79 19.05
N ARG A 89 -6.56 -17.39 17.99
CA ARG A 89 -6.42 -17.98 16.66
C ARG A 89 -5.33 -17.27 15.86
N ASN A 90 -4.46 -18.06 15.25
CA ASN A 90 -3.42 -17.62 14.34
C ASN A 90 -3.83 -17.98 12.90
N VAL A 91 -3.99 -16.98 12.04
CA VAL A 91 -4.43 -17.17 10.64
C VAL A 91 -3.39 -16.59 9.69
N PRO A 92 -2.97 -17.34 8.63
CA PRO A 92 -2.08 -16.81 7.61
C PRO A 92 -2.63 -15.53 6.96
N LEU A 93 -1.77 -14.54 6.74
CA LEU A 93 -2.17 -13.24 6.19
C LEU A 93 -2.86 -13.39 4.82
N LEU A 94 -2.33 -14.23 3.93
CA LEU A 94 -2.92 -14.43 2.61
C LEU A 94 -4.32 -15.07 2.69
N GLU A 95 -4.58 -15.92 3.69
CA GLU A 95 -5.91 -16.47 3.95
C GLU A 95 -6.89 -15.38 4.39
N VAL A 96 -6.49 -14.52 5.34
CA VAL A 96 -7.28 -13.39 5.82
C VAL A 96 -7.60 -12.43 4.67
N LEU A 97 -6.59 -12.05 3.88
CA LEU A 97 -6.78 -11.17 2.73
C LEU A 97 -7.73 -11.77 1.68
N THR A 98 -7.53 -13.05 1.34
CA THR A 98 -8.39 -13.75 0.36
C THR A 98 -9.82 -13.86 0.86
N GLY A 99 -10.01 -14.19 2.13
CA GLY A 99 -11.33 -14.25 2.78
C GLY A 99 -12.02 -12.89 2.78
N PHE A 100 -11.28 -11.83 3.09
CA PHE A 100 -11.79 -10.46 3.07
C PHE A 100 -12.27 -10.05 1.67
N PHE A 101 -11.44 -10.22 0.64
CA PHE A 101 -11.85 -9.88 -0.73
C PHE A 101 -13.01 -10.74 -1.24
N ARG A 102 -13.10 -12.02 -0.79
CA ARG A 102 -14.25 -12.87 -1.13
C ARG A 102 -15.54 -12.34 -0.49
N ALA A 103 -15.50 -11.94 0.78
CA ALA A 103 -16.63 -11.32 1.46
C ALA A 103 -17.03 -9.98 0.84
N LEU A 104 -16.06 -9.14 0.46
CA LEU A 104 -16.32 -7.90 -0.28
C LEU A 104 -17.01 -8.18 -1.62
N ARG A 105 -16.52 -9.17 -2.38
CA ARG A 105 -17.13 -9.55 -3.65
C ARG A 105 -18.58 -10.06 -3.46
N GLU A 106 -18.81 -10.85 -2.44
CA GLU A 106 -20.16 -11.31 -2.09
C GLU A 106 -21.07 -10.12 -1.75
N ALA A 107 -20.61 -9.18 -0.90
CA ALA A 107 -21.37 -7.98 -0.55
C ALA A 107 -21.69 -7.11 -1.78
N LEU A 108 -20.78 -7.01 -2.76
CA LEU A 108 -21.05 -6.31 -4.02
C LEU A 108 -22.22 -6.94 -4.79
N HIS A 109 -22.38 -8.27 -4.74
CA HIS A 109 -23.42 -9.01 -5.45
C HIS A 109 -24.73 -9.17 -4.68
N THR A 110 -24.75 -8.94 -3.35
CA THR A 110 -25.94 -9.27 -2.53
C THR A 110 -26.44 -8.11 -1.66
N ALA A 111 -25.60 -7.13 -1.39
CA ALA A 111 -25.89 -6.06 -0.42
C ALA A 111 -25.26 -4.73 -0.85
N SER A 112 -25.37 -4.36 -2.13
CA SER A 112 -24.79 -3.12 -2.62
C SER A 112 -25.69 -2.41 -3.65
N SER A 113 -25.41 -1.12 -3.85
CA SER A 113 -26.11 -0.28 -4.84
C SER A 113 -25.88 -0.70 -6.30
N ILE A 114 -24.97 -1.65 -6.57
CA ILE A 114 -24.66 -2.13 -7.93
C ILE A 114 -25.02 -3.61 -8.16
N GLU A 115 -25.63 -4.28 -7.20
CA GLU A 115 -26.05 -5.69 -7.27
C GLU A 115 -26.70 -6.03 -8.62
N SER A 116 -27.81 -5.36 -8.97
CA SER A 116 -28.55 -5.62 -10.21
C SER A 116 -27.73 -5.39 -11.48
N ARG A 117 -26.77 -4.48 -11.44
CA ARG A 117 -25.89 -4.18 -12.60
C ARG A 117 -24.80 -5.23 -12.79
N LEU A 118 -24.32 -5.86 -11.72
CA LEU A 118 -23.35 -6.94 -11.79
C LEU A 118 -23.95 -8.20 -12.40
N ASP A 119 -25.19 -8.50 -12.08
CA ASP A 119 -25.92 -9.66 -12.61
C ASP A 119 -26.16 -9.57 -14.12
N GLU A 120 -26.36 -8.36 -14.65
CA GLU A 120 -26.59 -8.12 -16.08
C GLU A 120 -25.32 -8.36 -16.94
N THR A 121 -24.12 -8.27 -16.37
CA THR A 121 -22.87 -8.29 -17.15
C THR A 121 -22.33 -9.69 -17.46
N GLY A 122 -22.80 -10.73 -16.75
CA GLY A 122 -22.47 -12.16 -17.00
C GLY A 122 -20.98 -12.53 -16.88
N GLY A 123 -20.10 -11.57 -16.61
CA GLY A 123 -18.66 -11.70 -16.35
C GLY A 123 -18.27 -10.97 -15.07
N GLY A 124 -17.15 -11.35 -14.45
CA GLY A 124 -16.62 -10.63 -13.31
C GLY A 124 -16.34 -9.16 -13.65
N PRO A 125 -16.53 -8.22 -12.70
CA PRO A 125 -16.22 -6.82 -12.94
C PRO A 125 -14.71 -6.62 -13.14
N ARG A 126 -14.33 -5.90 -14.19
CA ARG A 126 -12.95 -5.50 -14.43
C ARG A 126 -12.55 -4.48 -13.35
N THR A 127 -11.51 -4.77 -12.62
CA THR A 127 -11.15 -4.01 -11.43
C THR A 127 -9.74 -3.42 -11.56
N VAL A 128 -9.60 -2.12 -11.32
CA VAL A 128 -8.32 -1.47 -11.05
C VAL A 128 -8.17 -1.35 -9.54
N LEU A 129 -7.03 -1.85 -9.03
CA LEU A 129 -6.74 -1.95 -7.60
C LEU A 129 -5.77 -0.84 -7.17
N GLY A 130 -6.10 -0.16 -6.07
CA GLY A 130 -5.22 0.82 -5.43
C GLY A 130 -4.15 0.15 -4.57
N VAL A 131 -2.94 0.71 -4.61
CA VAL A 131 -1.83 0.32 -3.73
C VAL A 131 -1.11 1.57 -3.23
N PRO A 132 -0.58 1.58 -1.99
CA PRO A 132 0.22 2.71 -1.51
C PRO A 132 1.41 2.99 -2.45
N ALA A 133 1.78 4.27 -2.61
CA ALA A 133 2.87 4.65 -3.50
C ALA A 133 4.19 3.95 -3.11
N HIS A 134 4.44 3.76 -1.81
CA HIS A 134 5.65 3.12 -1.29
C HIS A 134 5.49 1.61 -1.02
N ALA A 135 4.45 0.98 -1.57
CA ALA A 135 4.28 -0.47 -1.47
C ALA A 135 5.47 -1.20 -2.10
N ASN A 136 6.08 -2.11 -1.34
CA ASN A 136 7.11 -3.01 -1.85
C ASN A 136 6.51 -4.11 -2.73
N SER A 137 7.35 -4.84 -3.46
CA SER A 137 6.91 -5.93 -4.38
C SER A 137 6.07 -6.99 -3.67
N THR A 138 6.41 -7.37 -2.45
CA THR A 138 5.66 -8.35 -1.66
C THR A 138 4.26 -7.84 -1.31
N GLN A 139 4.14 -6.60 -0.88
CA GLN A 139 2.85 -5.97 -0.60
C GLN A 139 1.97 -5.93 -1.85
N ARG A 140 2.52 -5.53 -2.99
CA ARG A 140 1.82 -5.53 -4.28
C ARG A 140 1.37 -6.93 -4.66
N PHE A 141 2.28 -7.90 -4.61
CA PHE A 141 2.01 -9.30 -4.94
C PHE A 141 0.89 -9.88 -4.06
N LEU A 142 1.01 -9.79 -2.72
CA LEU A 142 0.03 -10.37 -1.81
C LEU A 142 -1.36 -9.76 -1.97
N THR A 143 -1.44 -8.45 -2.19
CA THR A 143 -2.71 -7.77 -2.42
C THR A 143 -3.34 -8.22 -3.73
N LEU A 144 -2.56 -8.27 -4.83
CA LEU A 144 -3.01 -8.73 -6.13
C LEU A 144 -3.46 -10.19 -6.11
N GLU A 145 -2.65 -11.06 -5.51
CA GLU A 145 -2.91 -12.51 -5.44
C GLU A 145 -4.17 -12.80 -4.62
N ALA A 146 -4.33 -12.15 -3.46
CA ALA A 146 -5.53 -12.30 -2.64
C ALA A 146 -6.80 -11.87 -3.39
N CYS A 147 -6.75 -10.73 -4.10
CA CYS A 147 -7.85 -10.21 -4.88
C CYS A 147 -8.22 -11.16 -6.04
N ARG A 148 -7.23 -11.69 -6.76
CA ARG A 148 -7.42 -12.69 -7.82
C ARG A 148 -8.00 -14.00 -7.29
N ARG A 149 -7.47 -14.53 -6.18
CA ARG A 149 -8.01 -15.75 -5.51
C ARG A 149 -9.45 -15.58 -5.03
N ALA A 150 -9.85 -14.36 -4.72
CA ALA A 150 -11.24 -14.03 -4.39
C ALA A 150 -12.16 -13.95 -5.62
N GLY A 151 -11.60 -14.02 -6.85
CA GLY A 151 -12.34 -14.05 -8.10
C GLY A 151 -12.61 -12.67 -8.73
N PHE A 152 -11.83 -11.64 -8.37
CA PHE A 152 -11.81 -10.38 -9.10
C PHE A 152 -10.97 -10.47 -10.37
N GLU A 153 -11.43 -9.87 -11.46
CA GLU A 153 -10.64 -9.67 -12.68
C GLU A 153 -9.82 -8.38 -12.53
N VAL A 154 -8.62 -8.49 -11.94
CA VAL A 154 -7.74 -7.33 -11.77
C VAL A 154 -7.05 -7.03 -13.09
N VAL A 155 -7.41 -5.90 -13.72
CA VAL A 155 -6.89 -5.43 -15.02
C VAL A 155 -5.74 -4.44 -14.87
N GLY A 156 -5.50 -3.91 -13.67
CA GLY A 156 -4.38 -3.02 -13.39
C GLY A 156 -4.24 -2.70 -11.91
N MET A 157 -3.06 -2.20 -11.53
CA MET A 157 -2.76 -1.65 -10.22
C MET A 157 -2.24 -0.23 -10.37
N VAL A 158 -2.76 0.71 -9.60
CA VAL A 158 -2.38 2.12 -9.65
C VAL A 158 -2.04 2.60 -8.24
N ASN A 159 -1.00 3.41 -8.12
CA ASN A 159 -0.65 4.02 -6.84
C ASN A 159 -1.77 4.93 -6.35
N GLU A 160 -2.13 4.84 -5.06
CA GLU A 160 -3.24 5.58 -4.44
C GLU A 160 -3.18 7.09 -4.72
N PRO A 161 -2.02 7.80 -4.56
CA PRO A 161 -1.96 9.22 -4.90
C PRO A 161 -2.11 9.51 -6.41
N SER A 162 -1.65 8.61 -7.27
CA SER A 162 -1.82 8.75 -8.73
C SER A 162 -3.30 8.67 -9.10
N ALA A 163 -4.04 7.72 -8.51
CA ALA A 163 -5.48 7.62 -8.67
C ALA A 163 -6.21 8.89 -8.18
N ALA A 164 -5.87 9.39 -7.00
CA ALA A 164 -6.43 10.63 -6.47
C ALA A 164 -6.18 11.85 -7.39
N SER A 165 -5.07 11.83 -8.16
CA SER A 165 -4.79 12.89 -9.14
C SER A 165 -5.77 12.87 -10.32
N PHE A 166 -6.29 11.72 -10.72
CA PHE A 166 -7.34 11.61 -11.76
C PHE A 166 -8.65 12.24 -11.26
N GLU A 167 -9.03 11.95 -10.03
CA GLU A 167 -10.21 12.56 -9.42
C GLU A 167 -10.05 14.08 -9.31
N PHE A 168 -8.86 14.58 -8.90
CA PHE A 168 -8.55 16.00 -8.88
C PHE A 168 -8.70 16.63 -10.27
N ALA A 169 -8.10 16.05 -11.30
CA ALA A 169 -8.16 16.59 -12.66
C ALA A 169 -9.60 16.57 -13.20
N HIS A 170 -10.35 15.52 -12.93
CA HIS A 170 -11.76 15.39 -13.33
C HIS A 170 -12.63 16.49 -12.69
N ARG A 171 -12.44 16.78 -11.39
CA ARG A 171 -13.23 17.78 -10.66
C ARG A 171 -12.72 19.21 -10.79
N GLN A 172 -11.40 19.38 -10.84
CA GLN A 172 -10.71 20.67 -10.72
C GLN A 172 -9.99 21.07 -12.02
N ALA A 173 -10.47 20.61 -13.18
CA ALA A 173 -9.86 20.88 -14.48
C ALA A 173 -9.51 22.37 -14.72
N ARG A 174 -10.34 23.29 -14.19
CA ARG A 174 -10.12 24.75 -14.32
C ARG A 174 -8.95 25.29 -13.49
N SER A 175 -8.49 24.55 -12.50
CA SER A 175 -7.35 24.95 -11.66
C SER A 175 -6.01 24.62 -12.32
N ILE A 176 -6.03 23.73 -13.31
CA ILE A 176 -4.85 23.26 -14.04
C ILE A 176 -4.67 24.17 -15.26
N THR A 177 -3.48 24.75 -15.39
CA THR A 177 -3.10 25.61 -16.53
C THR A 177 -1.68 25.25 -16.97
N SER A 178 -1.28 25.70 -18.17
CA SER A 178 0.10 25.48 -18.66
C SER A 178 1.20 26.03 -17.75
N ARG A 179 0.88 27.01 -16.88
CA ARG A 179 1.82 27.58 -15.90
C ARG A 179 1.68 26.97 -14.50
N ARG A 180 0.60 26.24 -14.24
CA ARG A 180 0.29 25.60 -12.96
C ARG A 180 -0.30 24.24 -13.24
N ASN A 181 0.56 23.31 -13.54
CA ASN A 181 0.21 21.94 -13.87
C ASN A 181 0.84 20.89 -12.92
N LEU A 182 1.46 21.37 -11.85
CA LEU A 182 1.96 20.50 -10.78
C LEU A 182 0.91 20.40 -9.67
N VAL A 183 0.71 19.20 -9.16
CA VAL A 183 -0.19 18.92 -8.03
C VAL A 183 0.58 18.06 -7.03
N ILE A 184 0.49 18.44 -5.76
CA ILE A 184 0.91 17.56 -4.68
C ILE A 184 -0.35 16.87 -4.16
N VAL A 185 -0.41 15.55 -4.25
CA VAL A 185 -1.42 14.75 -3.57
C VAL A 185 -0.88 14.40 -2.18
N TYR A 186 -1.64 14.78 -1.16
CA TYR A 186 -1.40 14.49 0.25
C TYR A 186 -2.44 13.45 0.69
N ASP A 187 -2.04 12.21 0.80
CA ASP A 187 -2.91 11.09 1.18
C ASP A 187 -2.60 10.64 2.61
N LEU A 188 -3.53 10.91 3.53
CA LEU A 188 -3.45 10.44 4.90
C LEU A 188 -4.58 9.44 5.15
N GLY A 189 -4.21 8.16 5.01
CA GLY A 189 -5.10 7.03 5.21
C GLY A 189 -5.25 6.59 6.66
N GLY A 190 -5.84 5.42 6.87
CA GLY A 190 -5.98 4.82 8.21
C GLY A 190 -4.64 4.38 8.80
N GLY A 191 -3.71 3.88 7.99
CA GLY A 191 -2.45 3.30 8.45
C GLY A 191 -1.18 3.86 7.84
N THR A 192 -1.28 4.59 6.72
CA THR A 192 -0.15 5.12 5.95
C THR A 192 -0.35 6.57 5.61
N PHE A 193 0.76 7.26 5.38
CA PHE A 193 0.83 8.57 4.77
C PHE A 193 1.66 8.52 3.50
N ASP A 194 1.12 9.04 2.41
CA ASP A 194 1.81 9.19 1.13
C ASP A 194 1.64 10.62 0.60
N ALA A 195 2.72 11.16 0.03
CA ALA A 195 2.70 12.42 -0.70
C ALA A 195 3.38 12.25 -2.05
N SER A 196 2.71 12.61 -3.13
CA SER A 196 3.24 12.51 -4.49
C SER A 196 3.14 13.84 -5.22
N LEU A 197 4.20 14.17 -5.94
CA LEU A 197 4.25 15.30 -6.86
C LEU A 197 3.95 14.78 -8.27
N LEU A 198 2.88 15.29 -8.88
CA LEU A 198 2.47 14.92 -10.21
C LEU A 198 2.43 16.12 -11.13
N LYS A 199 2.80 15.87 -12.40
CA LYS A 199 2.60 16.79 -13.52
C LYS A 199 1.35 16.37 -14.29
N LEU A 200 0.44 17.30 -14.51
CA LEU A 200 -0.84 17.07 -15.18
C LEU A 200 -0.86 17.84 -16.51
N GLU A 201 -1.02 17.11 -17.62
CA GLU A 201 -1.14 17.68 -18.97
C GLU A 201 -2.43 17.17 -19.63
N GLY A 202 -3.54 17.84 -19.36
CA GLY A 202 -4.87 17.36 -19.74
C GLY A 202 -5.20 16.07 -19.00
N THR A 203 -5.38 14.98 -19.75
CA THR A 203 -5.62 13.63 -19.20
C THR A 203 -4.34 12.81 -19.04
N SER A 204 -3.16 13.34 -19.44
CA SER A 204 -1.87 12.68 -19.24
C SER A 204 -1.26 13.11 -17.91
N HIS A 205 -1.02 12.17 -17.03
CA HIS A 205 -0.43 12.39 -15.71
C HIS A 205 0.94 11.72 -15.62
N GLU A 206 1.90 12.39 -15.01
CA GLU A 206 3.25 11.87 -14.76
C GLU A 206 3.60 12.06 -13.29
N VAL A 207 3.96 10.98 -12.61
CA VAL A 207 4.53 11.05 -11.26
C VAL A 207 5.97 11.50 -11.36
N LEU A 208 6.29 12.63 -10.74
CA LEU A 208 7.65 13.18 -10.70
C LEU A 208 8.45 12.62 -9.53
N ASP A 209 7.83 12.55 -8.35
CA ASP A 209 8.42 11.96 -7.17
C ASP A 209 7.35 11.63 -6.12
N SER A 210 7.69 10.75 -5.17
CA SER A 210 6.80 10.34 -4.08
C SER A 210 7.60 10.11 -2.80
N PHE A 211 7.00 10.48 -1.66
CA PHE A 211 7.51 10.21 -0.32
C PHE A 211 6.38 9.80 0.60
N GLY A 212 6.66 8.94 1.58
CA GLY A 212 5.63 8.48 2.48
C GLY A 212 6.18 7.89 3.78
N VAL A 213 5.25 7.56 4.67
CA VAL A 213 5.52 6.90 5.96
C VAL A 213 4.57 5.73 6.10
N ASN A 214 5.10 4.52 6.07
CA ASN A 214 4.32 3.27 6.07
C ASN A 214 3.59 2.97 7.39
N ARG A 215 3.81 3.74 8.44
CA ARG A 215 3.23 3.52 9.77
C ARG A 215 2.82 4.84 10.42
N LEU A 216 2.10 5.65 9.66
CA LEU A 216 1.54 6.93 10.11
C LEU A 216 0.18 7.13 9.46
N GLY A 217 -0.88 7.09 10.24
CA GLY A 217 -2.25 7.21 9.73
C GLY A 217 -3.28 7.38 10.85
N GLY A 218 -4.54 7.20 10.50
CA GLY A 218 -5.69 7.36 11.40
C GLY A 218 -5.60 6.56 12.70
N ASP A 219 -5.03 5.35 12.62
CA ASP A 219 -4.84 4.47 13.78
C ASP A 219 -3.93 5.12 14.86
N ASP A 220 -2.91 5.89 14.44
CA ASP A 220 -2.01 6.57 15.36
C ASP A 220 -2.73 7.71 16.10
N PHE A 221 -3.67 8.39 15.42
CA PHE A 221 -4.56 9.38 16.05
C PHE A 221 -5.52 8.73 17.04
N ASP A 222 -6.00 7.50 16.78
CA ASP A 222 -6.84 6.73 17.70
C ASP A 222 -6.07 6.40 18.98
N GLU A 223 -4.80 5.99 18.87
CA GLU A 223 -3.92 5.74 20.02
C GLU A 223 -3.69 7.00 20.88
N VAL A 224 -3.54 8.17 20.23
CA VAL A 224 -3.41 9.46 20.95
C VAL A 224 -4.69 9.76 21.70
N LEU A 225 -5.87 9.59 21.09
CA LEU A 225 -7.16 9.83 21.74
C LEU A 225 -7.40 8.81 22.87
N ALA A 226 -7.09 7.54 22.65
CA ALA A 226 -7.20 6.49 23.68
C ALA A 226 -6.31 6.79 24.89
N THR A 227 -5.08 7.26 24.66
CA THR A 227 -4.17 7.70 25.73
C THR A 227 -4.75 8.88 26.52
N ALA A 228 -5.35 9.85 25.82
CA ALA A 228 -6.02 10.98 26.48
C ALA A 228 -7.25 10.54 27.29
N ALA A 229 -8.06 9.61 26.74
CA ALA A 229 -9.22 9.04 27.43
C ALA A 229 -8.82 8.25 28.68
N LEU A 230 -7.77 7.42 28.62
CA LEU A 230 -7.24 6.71 29.79
C LEU A 230 -6.77 7.68 30.89
N ARG A 231 -6.03 8.73 30.49
CA ARG A 231 -5.62 9.77 31.44
C ARG A 231 -6.82 10.45 32.12
N ALA A 232 -7.86 10.77 31.36
CA ALA A 232 -9.11 11.34 31.88
C ALA A 232 -9.85 10.36 32.78
N ALA A 233 -9.75 9.06 32.55
CA ALA A 233 -10.29 8.01 33.42
C ALA A 233 -9.46 7.75 34.67
N GLY A 234 -8.22 8.29 34.76
CA GLY A 234 -7.26 7.99 35.82
C GLY A 234 -6.71 6.58 35.75
N ARG A 235 -6.51 6.07 34.54
CA ARG A 235 -6.03 4.71 34.24
C ARG A 235 -4.75 4.72 33.40
N ALA A 236 -4.00 3.62 33.47
CA ALA A 236 -2.83 3.37 32.67
C ALA A 236 -3.12 2.29 31.58
N ARG A 237 -2.32 2.27 30.52
CA ARG A 237 -2.48 1.33 29.40
C ARG A 237 -2.32 -0.13 29.82
N ASP A 238 -1.40 -0.41 30.74
CA ASP A 238 -1.09 -1.74 31.26
C ASP A 238 -2.19 -2.34 32.16
N GLU A 239 -3.17 -1.54 32.57
CA GLU A 239 -4.35 -2.01 33.30
C GLU A 239 -5.39 -2.67 32.37
N LEU A 240 -5.27 -2.49 31.04
CA LEU A 240 -6.19 -3.02 30.04
C LEU A 240 -5.62 -4.28 29.38
N ALA A 241 -6.42 -5.35 29.35
CA ALA A 241 -6.14 -6.52 28.52
C ALA A 241 -6.15 -6.15 27.02
N GLY A 242 -5.53 -6.98 26.19
CA GLY A 242 -5.43 -6.73 24.75
C GLY A 242 -6.79 -6.48 24.07
N GLU A 243 -7.79 -7.28 24.41
CA GLU A 243 -9.16 -7.14 23.87
C GLU A 243 -9.82 -5.82 24.30
N SER A 244 -9.67 -5.45 25.59
CA SER A 244 -10.20 -4.17 26.09
C SER A 244 -9.50 -2.98 25.44
N TRP A 245 -8.21 -3.11 25.12
CA TRP A 245 -7.50 -2.08 24.38
C TRP A 245 -8.01 -1.96 22.94
N ALA A 246 -8.21 -3.07 22.24
CA ALA A 246 -8.77 -3.07 20.89
C ALA A 246 -10.17 -2.43 20.86
N ALA A 247 -11.00 -2.74 21.84
CA ALA A 247 -12.33 -2.12 21.99
C ALA A 247 -12.23 -0.61 22.25
N LEU A 248 -11.28 -0.15 23.09
CA LEU A 248 -11.06 1.28 23.31
C LEU A 248 -10.59 2.00 22.05
N LEU A 249 -9.70 1.40 21.25
CA LEU A 249 -9.26 1.98 19.99
C LEU A 249 -10.41 2.11 18.99
N GLU A 250 -11.34 1.15 18.98
CA GLU A 250 -12.53 1.22 18.13
C GLU A 250 -13.45 2.38 18.53
N GLU A 251 -13.74 2.49 19.82
CA GLU A 251 -14.51 3.60 20.38
C GLU A 251 -13.87 4.96 20.06
N CYS A 252 -12.54 5.06 20.18
CA CYS A 252 -11.79 6.26 19.84
C CYS A 252 -11.85 6.59 18.33
N ARG A 253 -11.85 5.56 17.47
CA ARG A 253 -11.99 5.73 16.03
C ARG A 253 -13.35 6.33 15.68
N GLU A 254 -14.43 5.71 16.14
CA GLU A 254 -15.79 6.21 15.89
C GLU A 254 -15.94 7.65 16.42
N ALA A 255 -15.48 7.90 17.65
CA ALA A 255 -15.52 9.23 18.24
C ALA A 255 -14.70 10.28 17.47
N LYS A 256 -13.51 9.92 16.96
CA LYS A 256 -12.64 10.78 16.13
C LYS A 256 -13.28 11.09 14.79
N GLU A 257 -13.86 10.09 14.10
CA GLU A 257 -14.50 10.26 12.79
C GLU A 257 -15.74 11.16 12.86
N GLY A 258 -16.41 11.21 14.02
CA GLY A 258 -17.50 12.13 14.31
C GLY A 258 -17.08 13.59 14.55
N LEU A 259 -15.78 13.91 14.63
CA LEU A 259 -15.31 15.25 14.91
C LEU A 259 -15.51 16.21 13.72
N THR A 260 -16.09 17.37 14.04
CA THR A 260 -16.29 18.49 13.10
C THR A 260 -15.44 19.70 13.54
N PRO A 261 -15.26 20.71 12.67
CA PRO A 261 -14.57 21.95 13.05
C PRO A 261 -15.19 22.70 14.24
N GLN A 262 -16.46 22.40 14.59
CA GLN A 262 -17.19 23.00 15.71
C GLN A 262 -17.09 22.17 17.00
N SER A 263 -16.62 20.92 16.93
CA SER A 263 -16.49 20.05 18.10
C SER A 263 -15.51 20.63 19.12
N ARG A 264 -15.93 20.69 20.39
CA ARG A 264 -15.12 21.18 21.50
C ARG A 264 -14.76 20.06 22.48
N ARG A 265 -15.53 19.00 22.49
CA ARG A 265 -15.39 17.86 23.38
C ARG A 265 -15.67 16.59 22.60
N VAL A 266 -14.97 15.53 22.96
CA VAL A 266 -15.21 14.16 22.49
C VAL A 266 -15.44 13.27 23.70
N THR A 267 -16.46 12.41 23.61
CA THR A 267 -16.83 11.47 24.66
C THR A 267 -16.40 10.08 24.23
N VAL A 268 -15.77 9.35 25.14
CA VAL A 268 -15.22 8.00 24.90
C VAL A 268 -15.59 7.11 26.07
N GLU A 269 -16.08 5.91 25.79
CA GLU A 269 -16.28 4.89 26.80
C GLU A 269 -14.99 4.07 26.99
N VAL A 270 -14.37 4.22 28.16
CA VAL A 270 -13.19 3.43 28.54
C VAL A 270 -13.68 2.10 29.12
N PRO A 271 -13.31 0.94 28.49
CA PRO A 271 -13.78 -0.37 28.92
C PRO A 271 -13.44 -0.69 30.38
N ALA A 272 -14.13 -1.67 30.95
CA ALA A 272 -13.82 -2.18 32.29
C ALA A 272 -12.38 -2.73 32.34
N ALA A 273 -11.73 -2.56 33.50
CA ALA A 273 -10.41 -3.13 33.80
C ALA A 273 -10.50 -3.92 35.11
N ALA A 274 -9.45 -4.67 35.45
CA ALA A 274 -9.41 -5.46 36.69
C ALA A 274 -9.76 -4.59 37.92
N GLY A 275 -10.91 -4.85 38.54
CA GLY A 275 -11.38 -4.16 39.73
C GLY A 275 -12.12 -2.82 39.50
N ALA A 276 -12.35 -2.40 38.22
CA ALA A 276 -13.08 -1.17 37.92
C ALA A 276 -14.02 -1.36 36.69
N GLY A 277 -15.27 -0.88 36.80
CA GLY A 277 -16.25 -0.91 35.71
C GLY A 277 -15.88 0.00 34.52
N ALA A 278 -16.61 -0.14 33.40
CA ALA A 278 -16.52 0.78 32.27
C ALA A 278 -16.82 2.23 32.73
N ARG A 279 -16.15 3.19 32.06
CA ARG A 279 -16.29 4.60 32.44
C ARG A 279 -16.35 5.49 31.20
N VAL A 280 -17.41 6.26 31.09
CA VAL A 280 -17.53 7.30 30.06
C VAL A 280 -16.73 8.52 30.50
N VAL A 281 -15.82 8.99 29.67
CA VAL A 281 -15.00 10.18 29.89
C VAL A 281 -15.18 11.19 28.78
N THR A 282 -14.88 12.44 29.09
CA THR A 282 -14.90 13.53 28.11
C THR A 282 -13.49 14.11 27.97
N VAL A 283 -12.97 14.14 26.77
CA VAL A 283 -11.68 14.74 26.41
C VAL A 283 -11.96 16.08 25.69
N ALA A 284 -11.23 17.14 26.05
CA ALA A 284 -11.27 18.37 25.28
C ALA A 284 -10.62 18.15 23.90
N VAL A 285 -11.25 18.63 22.83
CA VAL A 285 -10.74 18.47 21.48
C VAL A 285 -9.41 19.19 21.30
N ASP A 286 -9.23 20.35 21.96
CA ASP A 286 -7.96 21.08 21.92
C ASP A 286 -6.82 20.28 22.55
N ASP A 287 -7.03 19.59 23.68
CA ASP A 287 -6.01 18.74 24.31
C ASP A 287 -5.64 17.55 23.40
N PHE A 288 -6.63 16.94 22.73
CA PHE A 288 -6.40 15.90 21.73
C PHE A 288 -5.60 16.44 20.54
N TYR A 289 -5.96 17.60 20.02
CA TYR A 289 -5.28 18.20 18.87
C TYR A 289 -3.85 18.63 19.19
N ASP A 290 -3.60 19.16 20.39
CA ASP A 290 -2.24 19.50 20.82
C ASP A 290 -1.36 18.25 20.90
N ALA A 291 -1.89 17.15 21.44
CA ALA A 291 -1.17 15.88 21.51
C ALA A 291 -0.96 15.25 20.09
N ALA A 292 -1.90 15.42 19.16
CA ALA A 292 -1.84 14.86 17.82
C ALA A 292 -1.07 15.72 16.80
N THR A 293 -0.72 16.96 17.14
CA THR A 293 -0.03 17.91 16.24
C THR A 293 1.26 17.32 15.67
N SER A 294 2.05 16.64 16.50
CA SER A 294 3.31 16.02 16.07
C SER A 294 3.13 14.97 14.95
N LEU A 295 1.99 14.29 14.88
CA LEU A 295 1.68 13.35 13.80
C LEU A 295 1.51 14.10 12.47
N VAL A 296 0.81 15.23 12.45
CA VAL A 296 0.66 16.06 11.24
C VAL A 296 1.99 16.72 10.86
N GLU A 297 2.78 17.14 11.83
CA GLU A 297 4.13 17.67 11.57
C GLU A 297 5.04 16.61 10.93
N ALA A 298 4.95 15.35 11.36
CA ALA A 298 5.68 14.24 10.74
C ALA A 298 5.29 14.05 9.27
N THR A 299 4.00 14.18 8.90
CA THR A 299 3.57 14.13 7.50
C THR A 299 4.14 15.27 6.68
N THR A 300 4.15 16.49 7.23
CA THR A 300 4.71 17.66 6.54
C THR A 300 6.22 17.57 6.41
N ALA A 301 6.91 16.97 7.38
CA ALA A 301 8.35 16.70 7.29
C ALA A 301 8.66 15.65 6.20
N ALA A 302 7.84 14.60 6.08
CA ALA A 302 8.01 13.58 5.05
C ALA A 302 7.81 14.12 3.63
N MET A 303 6.92 15.10 3.42
CA MET A 303 6.72 15.74 2.11
C MET A 303 7.69 16.88 1.80
N GLU A 304 8.54 17.28 2.75
CA GLU A 304 9.49 18.40 2.59
C GLU A 304 10.41 18.27 1.36
N PRO A 305 10.93 17.08 0.99
CA PRO A 305 11.73 16.92 -0.23
C PRO A 305 10.97 17.34 -1.50
N LEU A 306 9.66 17.03 -1.59
CA LEU A 306 8.82 17.45 -2.72
C LEU A 306 8.70 18.98 -2.77
N VAL A 307 8.48 19.61 -1.63
CA VAL A 307 8.34 21.07 -1.53
C VAL A 307 9.66 21.75 -1.94
N ARG A 308 10.80 21.24 -1.46
CA ARG A 308 12.13 21.79 -1.80
C ARG A 308 12.49 21.64 -3.27
N SER A 309 12.07 20.55 -3.92
CA SER A 309 12.31 20.35 -5.37
C SER A 309 11.63 21.40 -6.23
N LEU A 310 10.61 22.09 -5.70
CA LEU A 310 9.83 23.12 -6.38
C LEU A 310 10.34 24.54 -6.11
N ALA A 311 11.21 24.72 -5.11
CA ALA A 311 11.77 26.03 -4.78
C ALA A 311 12.75 26.48 -5.86
N SER A 312 12.53 27.65 -6.46
CA SER A 312 13.51 28.26 -7.37
C SER A 312 14.71 28.80 -6.57
N PRO A 313 15.95 28.57 -7.01
CA PRO A 313 17.14 29.08 -6.32
C PRO A 313 17.20 30.61 -6.20
N THR A 314 16.34 31.34 -6.90
CA THR A 314 16.41 32.80 -7.07
C THR A 314 15.28 33.57 -6.38
N ASP A 315 14.27 32.91 -5.81
CA ASP A 315 13.10 33.59 -5.25
C ASP A 315 12.96 33.39 -3.73
N GLU A 316 13.09 34.48 -2.98
CA GLU A 316 12.81 34.54 -1.53
C GLU A 316 11.31 34.43 -1.18
N GLY A 317 10.41 34.02 -2.12
CA GLY A 317 8.99 34.30 -1.92
C GLY A 317 7.93 33.24 -2.19
N THR A 318 8.19 32.16 -2.93
CA THR A 318 7.11 31.19 -3.22
C THR A 318 7.62 29.75 -3.27
N GLU A 319 7.51 29.05 -2.15
CA GLU A 319 7.85 27.62 -2.01
C GLU A 319 7.10 26.67 -2.96
N LEU A 320 6.09 27.13 -3.72
CA LEU A 320 5.21 26.30 -4.55
C LEU A 320 4.98 26.91 -5.94
N GLU A 321 6.04 27.31 -6.65
CA GLU A 321 5.90 27.79 -8.02
C GLU A 321 5.45 26.65 -8.94
N GLY A 322 4.53 26.96 -9.88
CA GLY A 322 3.98 25.96 -10.81
C GLY A 322 2.96 24.99 -10.20
N VAL A 323 2.73 25.01 -8.89
CA VAL A 323 1.78 24.12 -8.21
C VAL A 323 0.36 24.67 -8.33
N ALA A 324 -0.54 23.90 -8.93
CA ALA A 324 -1.98 24.17 -9.00
C ALA A 324 -2.64 24.01 -7.62
N GLY A 325 -2.20 23.03 -6.83
CA GLY A 325 -2.70 22.78 -5.48
C GLY A 325 -2.01 21.65 -4.75
N ILE A 326 -2.21 21.65 -3.42
CA ILE A 326 -1.99 20.49 -2.55
C ILE A 326 -3.37 19.88 -2.34
N TYR A 327 -3.58 18.69 -2.86
CA TYR A 327 -4.85 17.97 -2.80
C TYR A 327 -4.87 16.99 -1.64
N ILE A 328 -5.73 17.23 -0.67
CA ILE A 328 -5.84 16.43 0.55
C ILE A 328 -6.88 15.34 0.32
N VAL A 329 -6.45 14.10 0.46
CA VAL A 329 -7.25 12.87 0.36
C VAL A 329 -6.93 11.91 1.51
N GLY A 330 -7.61 10.76 1.55
CA GLY A 330 -7.49 9.78 2.62
C GLY A 330 -8.43 10.05 3.80
N GLY A 331 -8.93 9.00 4.42
CA GLY A 331 -9.94 9.07 5.49
C GLY A 331 -9.50 9.91 6.69
N ALA A 332 -8.28 9.71 7.18
CA ALA A 332 -7.76 10.44 8.34
C ALA A 332 -7.51 11.93 8.06
N SER A 333 -7.37 12.33 6.80
CA SER A 333 -7.29 13.74 6.43
C SER A 333 -8.59 14.52 6.65
N ALA A 334 -9.70 13.79 6.90
CA ALA A 334 -10.98 14.38 7.26
C ALA A 334 -10.95 15.05 8.66
N LEU A 335 -10.04 14.61 9.54
CA LEU A 335 -9.85 15.21 10.87
C LEU A 335 -9.56 16.70 10.75
N PRO A 336 -10.34 17.61 11.36
CA PRO A 336 -10.20 19.06 11.14
C PRO A 336 -8.82 19.65 11.46
N LEU A 337 -8.05 19.00 12.32
CA LEU A 337 -6.65 19.34 12.63
C LEU A 337 -5.78 19.38 11.37
N VAL A 338 -5.89 18.36 10.50
CA VAL A 338 -5.04 18.18 9.32
C VAL A 338 -5.15 19.35 8.34
N PRO A 339 -6.33 19.67 7.75
CA PRO A 339 -6.44 20.78 6.84
C PRO A 339 -6.17 22.15 7.52
N ARG A 340 -6.35 22.27 8.84
CA ARG A 340 -6.01 23.47 9.60
C ARG A 340 -4.51 23.74 9.57
N LEU A 341 -3.70 22.74 9.92
CA LEU A 341 -2.24 22.88 9.95
C LEU A 341 -1.63 23.03 8.56
N LEU A 342 -2.12 22.27 7.57
CA LEU A 342 -1.66 22.42 6.19
C LEU A 342 -1.98 23.81 5.63
N ARG A 343 -3.18 24.37 5.88
CA ARG A 343 -3.53 25.73 5.45
C ARG A 343 -2.73 26.80 6.18
N ALA A 344 -2.36 26.59 7.43
CA ALA A 344 -1.50 27.52 8.16
C ALA A 344 -0.12 27.61 7.50
N ARG A 345 0.40 26.52 6.94
CA ARG A 345 1.70 26.47 6.26
C ARG A 345 1.64 26.87 4.79
N PHE A 346 0.70 26.32 4.01
CA PHE A 346 0.65 26.41 2.56
C PHE A 346 -0.47 27.33 2.01
N GLY A 347 -1.27 27.91 2.91
CA GLY A 347 -2.28 28.90 2.57
C GLY A 347 -3.41 28.36 1.69
N ARG A 348 -3.81 29.19 0.69
CA ARG A 348 -4.96 28.92 -0.18
C ARG A 348 -4.73 27.81 -1.21
N ARG A 349 -3.53 27.28 -1.33
CA ARG A 349 -3.22 26.19 -2.27
C ARG A 349 -3.67 24.83 -1.75
N VAL A 350 -4.14 24.74 -0.52
CA VAL A 350 -4.64 23.52 0.10
C VAL A 350 -6.10 23.32 -0.29
N HIS A 351 -6.35 22.32 -1.13
CA HIS A 351 -7.66 21.88 -1.59
C HIS A 351 -8.00 20.53 -0.94
N ARG A 352 -9.16 20.43 -0.35
CA ARG A 352 -9.66 19.17 0.20
C ARG A 352 -10.61 18.53 -0.79
N SER A 353 -10.52 17.22 -0.99
CA SER A 353 -11.54 16.47 -1.71
C SER A 353 -12.90 16.64 -1.04
N PRO A 354 -14.00 16.70 -1.80
CA PRO A 354 -15.35 16.62 -1.24
C PRO A 354 -15.62 15.31 -0.50
N MET A 355 -14.97 14.22 -0.92
CA MET A 355 -15.07 12.88 -0.36
C MET A 355 -13.66 12.31 -0.15
N PRO A 356 -12.92 12.77 0.87
CA PRO A 356 -11.50 12.41 1.02
C PRO A 356 -11.25 10.92 1.15
N SER A 357 -12.15 10.18 1.80
CA SER A 357 -12.10 8.73 1.95
C SER A 357 -12.35 7.94 0.67
N ALA A 358 -12.98 8.55 -0.33
CA ALA A 358 -13.37 7.88 -1.58
C ALA A 358 -12.62 8.38 -2.82
N SER A 359 -11.78 9.42 -2.68
CA SER A 359 -11.07 10.04 -3.80
C SER A 359 -10.23 9.04 -4.59
N THR A 360 -9.52 8.17 -3.89
CA THR A 360 -8.70 7.12 -4.48
C THR A 360 -9.57 6.14 -5.28
N ALA A 361 -10.65 5.62 -4.69
CA ALA A 361 -11.55 4.69 -5.39
C ALA A 361 -12.18 5.33 -6.65
N VAL A 362 -12.59 6.61 -6.57
CA VAL A 362 -13.09 7.36 -7.72
C VAL A 362 -12.03 7.49 -8.80
N GLY A 363 -10.79 7.83 -8.44
CA GLY A 363 -9.66 7.90 -9.36
C GLY A 363 -9.33 6.56 -10.00
N LEU A 364 -9.43 5.46 -9.25
CA LEU A 364 -9.26 4.09 -9.77
C LEU A 364 -10.38 3.72 -10.75
N ALA A 365 -11.62 4.13 -10.50
CA ALA A 365 -12.73 3.93 -11.42
C ALA A 365 -12.55 4.74 -12.72
N ILE A 366 -11.99 5.96 -12.64
CA ILE A 366 -11.58 6.74 -13.82
C ILE A 366 -10.49 5.99 -14.60
N ALA A 367 -9.49 5.44 -13.90
CA ALA A 367 -8.42 4.64 -14.52
C ALA A 367 -8.96 3.34 -15.16
N ALA A 368 -10.01 2.75 -14.60
CA ALA A 368 -10.66 1.56 -15.13
C ALA A 368 -11.49 1.82 -16.38
N ASP A 369 -11.92 3.08 -16.62
CA ASP A 369 -12.77 3.48 -17.74
C ASP A 369 -11.94 3.85 -18.99
N PRO A 370 -11.88 3.00 -20.03
CA PRO A 370 -11.12 3.32 -21.24
C PRO A 370 -11.63 4.57 -21.96
N SER A 371 -12.91 4.94 -21.77
CA SER A 371 -13.51 6.12 -22.43
C SER A 371 -13.09 7.43 -21.79
N ALA A 372 -12.56 7.41 -20.58
CA ALA A 372 -12.08 8.58 -19.86
C ALA A 372 -10.80 9.18 -20.49
N GLY A 373 -10.03 8.37 -21.23
CA GLY A 373 -8.84 8.79 -21.97
C GLY A 373 -7.68 9.24 -21.07
N PHE A 374 -7.67 8.89 -19.80
CA PHE A 374 -6.55 9.17 -18.91
C PHE A 374 -5.38 8.23 -19.17
N SER A 375 -4.18 8.75 -19.07
CA SER A 375 -2.93 7.98 -19.12
C SER A 375 -2.05 8.35 -17.93
N LEU A 376 -1.28 7.39 -17.43
CA LEU A 376 -0.39 7.55 -16.29
C LEU A 376 1.01 7.05 -16.65
N ARG A 377 1.98 7.92 -16.51
CA ARG A 377 3.40 7.55 -16.43
C ARG A 377 3.81 7.52 -14.98
N ASP A 378 3.94 6.32 -14.45
CA ASP A 378 4.38 6.11 -13.09
C ASP A 378 5.89 5.86 -13.04
N ARG A 379 6.49 5.99 -11.87
CA ARG A 379 7.89 5.68 -11.59
C ARG A 379 7.97 4.64 -10.50
N LEU A 380 9.07 3.89 -10.48
CA LEU A 380 9.35 3.03 -9.35
C LEU A 380 9.49 3.88 -8.09
N SER A 381 8.65 3.65 -7.10
CA SER A 381 8.72 4.34 -5.81
C SER A 381 9.91 3.88 -4.97
N ARG A 382 10.42 2.68 -5.25
CA ARG A 382 11.56 2.05 -4.57
C ARG A 382 12.61 1.66 -5.61
N GLY A 383 13.88 1.84 -5.27
CA GLY A 383 14.97 1.25 -6.03
C GLY A 383 15.06 -0.25 -5.72
N PHE A 384 15.62 -1.01 -6.64
CA PHE A 384 15.81 -2.44 -6.50
C PHE A 384 17.24 -2.81 -6.86
N GLY A 385 17.84 -3.71 -6.08
CA GLY A 385 19.21 -4.15 -6.28
C GLY A 385 19.49 -5.51 -5.66
N VAL A 386 20.73 -5.93 -5.77
CA VAL A 386 21.17 -7.24 -5.32
C VAL A 386 22.51 -7.16 -4.61
N PHE A 387 22.61 -7.83 -3.46
CA PHE A 387 23.90 -8.11 -2.84
C PHE A 387 24.48 -9.40 -3.41
N ARG A 388 25.76 -9.36 -3.76
CA ARG A 388 26.51 -10.47 -4.34
C ARG A 388 27.78 -10.73 -3.58
N GLU A 389 28.19 -11.98 -3.49
CA GLU A 389 29.49 -12.35 -2.96
C GLU A 389 30.63 -11.89 -3.87
N ARG A 390 31.71 -11.45 -3.24
CA ARG A 390 33.02 -11.20 -3.85
C ARG A 390 34.11 -11.98 -3.11
N GLU A 391 35.24 -12.14 -3.74
CA GLU A 391 36.45 -12.71 -3.13
C GLU A 391 36.23 -14.07 -2.49
N GLY A 392 35.44 -14.97 -3.14
CA GLY A 392 35.14 -16.29 -2.61
C GLY A 392 34.26 -16.27 -1.36
N GLY A 393 33.37 -15.29 -1.25
CA GLY A 393 32.47 -15.11 -0.10
C GLY A 393 33.05 -14.29 1.05
N ALA A 394 34.30 -13.79 0.90
CA ALA A 394 34.94 -12.96 1.93
C ALA A 394 34.41 -11.52 1.97
N ALA A 395 33.82 -11.03 0.88
CA ALA A 395 33.23 -9.70 0.76
C ALA A 395 31.86 -9.77 0.05
N VAL A 396 31.05 -8.73 0.28
CA VAL A 396 29.74 -8.54 -0.38
C VAL A 396 29.75 -7.18 -1.04
N SER A 397 29.16 -7.06 -2.25
CA SER A 397 28.92 -5.79 -2.92
C SER A 397 27.47 -5.63 -3.26
N PHE A 398 27.00 -4.40 -3.20
CA PHE A 398 25.68 -4.04 -3.69
C PHE A 398 25.75 -3.63 -5.16
N ASP A 399 24.75 -4.03 -5.93
CA ASP A 399 24.56 -3.67 -7.32
C ASP A 399 23.13 -3.16 -7.51
N SER A 400 22.98 -1.86 -7.77
CA SER A 400 21.70 -1.24 -8.09
C SER A 400 21.27 -1.68 -9.48
N VAL A 401 20.10 -2.33 -9.60
CA VAL A 401 19.57 -2.89 -10.85
C VAL A 401 18.53 -1.97 -11.47
N LEU A 402 17.54 -1.55 -10.66
CA LEU A 402 16.47 -0.66 -11.09
C LEU A 402 16.51 0.59 -10.22
N ASP A 403 16.61 1.73 -10.87
CA ASP A 403 16.61 3.04 -10.22
C ASP A 403 15.18 3.58 -10.07
N ARG A 404 14.93 4.39 -9.05
CA ARG A 404 13.65 5.09 -8.83
C ARG A 404 13.27 6.04 -9.97
N SER A 405 14.22 6.47 -10.80
CA SER A 405 13.94 7.30 -11.98
C SER A 405 13.33 6.51 -13.14
N LEU A 406 13.34 5.17 -13.05
CA LEU A 406 12.79 4.31 -14.08
C LEU A 406 11.29 4.53 -14.22
N VAL A 407 10.86 4.97 -15.40
CA VAL A 407 9.44 5.13 -15.73
C VAL A 407 8.88 3.75 -16.08
N THR A 408 7.85 3.33 -15.39
CA THR A 408 7.06 2.17 -15.77
C THR A 408 6.11 2.58 -16.90
N SER A 409 5.86 1.66 -17.83
CA SER A 409 4.99 1.91 -18.98
C SER A 409 3.55 2.29 -18.59
N ASP A 410 2.83 2.92 -19.51
CA ASP A 410 1.44 3.40 -19.33
C ASP A 410 0.52 2.31 -18.76
N VAL A 411 0.13 2.46 -17.50
CA VAL A 411 -0.66 1.48 -16.73
C VAL A 411 -2.13 1.41 -17.19
N VAL A 412 -2.63 2.45 -17.88
CA VAL A 412 -4.08 2.65 -18.12
C VAL A 412 -4.55 2.17 -19.49
N ALA A 413 -3.66 1.79 -20.40
CA ALA A 413 -4.01 1.51 -21.81
C ALA A 413 -4.31 0.04 -22.12
N GLY A 414 -4.98 -0.73 -21.26
CA GLY A 414 -5.43 -2.10 -21.53
C GLY A 414 -4.28 -3.13 -21.65
N PRO A 415 -4.57 -4.41 -21.88
CA PRO A 415 -3.56 -5.46 -21.94
C PRO A 415 -2.78 -5.39 -23.26
N SER A 416 -1.91 -4.41 -23.42
CA SER A 416 -0.85 -4.47 -24.41
C SER A 416 0.26 -5.34 -23.83
N SER A 417 0.40 -6.53 -24.37
CA SER A 417 1.31 -7.60 -23.94
C SER A 417 2.80 -7.32 -24.17
N ALA A 418 3.23 -6.07 -24.35
CA ALA A 418 4.54 -5.78 -24.93
C ALA A 418 5.48 -4.90 -24.08
N ASP A 419 5.00 -4.15 -23.11
CA ASP A 419 5.86 -3.12 -22.49
C ASP A 419 6.22 -3.45 -21.03
N HIS A 420 6.93 -4.57 -20.85
CA HIS A 420 7.69 -4.79 -19.62
C HIS A 420 9.00 -4.00 -19.70
N VAL A 421 9.32 -3.25 -18.65
CA VAL A 421 10.68 -2.71 -18.52
C VAL A 421 11.63 -3.88 -18.35
N VAL A 422 12.64 -3.95 -19.21
CA VAL A 422 13.62 -5.04 -19.22
C VAL A 422 15.01 -4.47 -18.99
N VAL A 423 15.69 -4.95 -17.95
CA VAL A 423 17.11 -4.70 -17.71
C VAL A 423 17.86 -6.01 -17.84
N THR A 424 18.88 -6.05 -18.70
CA THR A 424 19.69 -7.24 -18.92
C THR A 424 21.14 -6.96 -18.53
N ARG A 425 21.74 -7.86 -17.77
CA ARG A 425 23.15 -7.85 -17.39
C ARG A 425 23.81 -9.14 -17.83
N ARG A 426 25.03 -9.06 -18.34
CA ARG A 426 25.84 -10.22 -18.72
C ARG A 426 27.23 -10.10 -18.13
N TYR A 427 27.70 -11.18 -17.56
CA TYR A 427 29.04 -11.25 -16.97
C TYR A 427 29.53 -12.69 -16.93
N GLN A 428 30.84 -12.88 -16.76
CA GLN A 428 31.43 -14.17 -16.52
C GLN A 428 31.39 -14.47 -15.01
N ALA A 429 30.83 -15.62 -14.64
CA ALA A 429 30.80 -16.03 -13.25
C ALA A 429 32.21 -16.30 -12.71
N ALA A 430 32.49 -15.81 -11.51
CA ALA A 430 33.79 -15.96 -10.84
C ALA A 430 33.77 -17.03 -9.74
N HIS A 431 32.65 -17.69 -9.54
CA HIS A 431 32.45 -18.71 -8.50
C HIS A 431 31.68 -19.92 -9.02
N ASN A 432 31.63 -21.01 -8.25
CA ASN A 432 30.86 -22.21 -8.56
C ASN A 432 29.36 -22.05 -8.33
N ILE A 433 28.98 -21.16 -7.42
CA ILE A 433 27.59 -20.75 -7.15
C ILE A 433 27.52 -19.24 -6.97
N GLY A 434 26.37 -18.65 -7.26
CA GLY A 434 26.01 -17.28 -6.95
C GLY A 434 24.90 -17.24 -5.92
N TRP A 435 25.08 -16.41 -4.91
CA TRP A 435 24.03 -16.13 -3.95
C TRP A 435 23.53 -14.70 -4.16
N PHE A 436 22.29 -14.58 -4.63
CA PHE A 436 21.65 -13.32 -4.97
C PHE A 436 20.67 -12.95 -3.87
N ARG A 437 21.02 -11.93 -3.07
CA ARG A 437 20.13 -11.38 -2.03
C ARG A 437 19.52 -10.10 -2.56
N PHE A 438 18.29 -10.21 -3.02
CA PHE A 438 17.54 -9.10 -3.59
C PHE A 438 16.92 -8.22 -2.51
N VAL A 439 17.01 -6.91 -2.73
CA VAL A 439 16.50 -5.91 -1.80
C VAL A 439 15.88 -4.73 -2.55
N GLU A 440 14.75 -4.26 -2.04
CA GLU A 440 14.22 -2.94 -2.38
C GLU A 440 14.69 -1.91 -1.34
N TYR A 441 14.90 -0.67 -1.80
CA TYR A 441 15.39 0.42 -0.97
C TYR A 441 14.73 1.74 -1.32
N SER A 442 14.64 2.66 -0.33
CA SER A 442 14.04 3.97 -0.54
C SER A 442 15.05 5.06 -0.92
N ALA A 443 16.33 4.85 -0.67
CA ALA A 443 17.41 5.80 -0.98
C ALA A 443 18.75 5.09 -1.20
N VAL A 444 19.70 5.78 -1.80
CA VAL A 444 21.12 5.38 -1.88
C VAL A 444 21.98 6.50 -1.30
N ASP A 445 23.14 6.14 -0.75
CA ASP A 445 24.14 7.12 -0.32
C ASP A 445 25.05 7.54 -1.48
N ASP A 446 25.99 8.45 -1.19
CA ASP A 446 26.96 8.96 -2.17
C ASP A 446 27.90 7.88 -2.74
N GLN A 447 27.97 6.71 -2.12
CA GLN A 447 28.76 5.56 -2.55
C GLN A 447 27.92 4.56 -3.38
N GLY A 448 26.61 4.80 -3.53
CA GLY A 448 25.67 3.92 -4.22
C GLY A 448 25.15 2.77 -3.36
N GLU A 449 25.44 2.77 -2.04
CA GLU A 449 24.93 1.76 -1.12
C GLU A 449 23.46 2.04 -0.73
N PRO A 450 22.64 0.99 -0.59
CA PRO A 450 21.22 1.16 -0.29
C PRO A 450 21.01 1.69 1.14
N ARG A 451 20.10 2.64 1.26
CA ARG A 451 19.75 3.33 2.52
C ARG A 451 18.24 3.50 2.66
N GLY A 452 17.86 3.99 3.84
CA GLY A 452 16.47 4.27 4.17
C GLY A 452 15.71 2.99 4.55
N ASP A 453 14.49 2.86 4.07
CA ASP A 453 13.66 1.67 4.29
C ASP A 453 14.13 0.56 3.35
N LEU A 454 14.74 -0.48 3.92
CA LEU A 454 15.23 -1.65 3.20
C LEU A 454 14.26 -2.81 3.39
N ALA A 455 13.77 -3.36 2.28
CA ALA A 455 12.92 -4.55 2.26
C ALA A 455 13.62 -5.69 1.53
N PRO A 456 14.04 -6.78 2.21
CA PRO A 456 14.46 -8.01 1.54
C PRO A 456 13.30 -8.55 0.69
N VAL A 457 13.61 -8.99 -0.53
CA VAL A 457 12.58 -9.45 -1.50
C VAL A 457 12.73 -10.93 -1.78
N ALA A 458 13.95 -11.40 -1.99
CA ALA A 458 14.22 -12.82 -2.22
C ALA A 458 15.71 -13.13 -2.01
N ASP A 459 15.99 -14.37 -1.62
CA ASP A 459 17.32 -14.97 -1.60
C ASP A 459 17.32 -16.13 -2.60
N ILE A 460 18.18 -16.04 -3.64
CA ILE A 460 18.27 -17.04 -4.70
C ILE A 460 19.69 -17.56 -4.78
N VAL A 461 19.82 -18.88 -4.77
CA VAL A 461 21.09 -19.56 -5.02
C VAL A 461 21.07 -20.15 -6.43
N PHE A 462 22.01 -19.72 -7.27
CA PHE A 462 22.13 -20.16 -8.65
C PHE A 462 23.45 -20.95 -8.85
N PRO A 463 23.39 -22.20 -9.29
CA PRO A 463 24.59 -22.99 -9.57
C PRO A 463 25.22 -22.58 -10.90
N PHE A 464 26.48 -22.13 -10.85
CA PHE A 464 27.29 -21.87 -12.03
C PHE A 464 28.08 -23.11 -12.48
N ASP A 465 28.27 -24.07 -11.54
CA ASP A 465 28.94 -25.33 -11.84
C ASP A 465 27.96 -26.31 -12.53
N PRO A 466 28.29 -26.83 -13.73
CA PRO A 466 27.42 -27.78 -14.43
C PRO A 466 27.12 -29.06 -13.66
N GLU A 467 27.99 -29.49 -12.74
CA GLU A 467 27.73 -30.67 -11.88
C GLU A 467 26.64 -30.37 -10.85
N LEU A 468 26.65 -29.16 -10.28
CA LEU A 468 25.58 -28.70 -9.36
C LEU A 468 24.26 -28.46 -10.11
N GLN A 469 24.29 -27.99 -11.35
CA GLN A 469 23.09 -27.83 -12.19
C GLN A 469 22.36 -29.17 -12.45
N ARG A 470 23.10 -30.28 -12.58
CA ARG A 470 22.51 -31.62 -12.82
C ARG A 470 21.77 -32.16 -11.59
N VAL A 471 22.23 -31.82 -10.40
CA VAL A 471 21.64 -32.32 -9.14
C VAL A 471 20.65 -31.37 -8.53
N HIS A 472 20.49 -30.17 -9.13
CA HIS A 472 19.49 -29.19 -8.79
C HIS A 472 18.58 -28.96 -10.02
N PRO A 473 17.66 -29.91 -10.32
CA PRO A 473 16.76 -29.76 -11.46
C PRO A 473 15.86 -28.55 -11.27
N LEU A 474 15.45 -27.95 -12.40
CA LEU A 474 14.44 -26.90 -12.45
C LEU A 474 13.12 -27.48 -11.91
N ALA A 475 12.81 -27.26 -10.65
CA ALA A 475 11.61 -27.81 -10.05
C ALA A 475 10.59 -26.74 -9.77
N GLU A 476 9.44 -26.88 -10.43
CA GLU A 476 8.17 -26.25 -10.00
C GLU A 476 7.47 -27.06 -8.90
N GLU A 477 7.96 -28.25 -8.53
CA GLU A 477 7.34 -29.13 -7.54
C GLU A 477 8.41 -29.68 -6.59
N ASP A 478 8.05 -29.95 -5.35
CA ASP A 478 8.85 -30.45 -4.21
C ASP A 478 10.24 -31.02 -4.55
N PRO A 479 11.30 -30.63 -3.82
CA PRO A 479 12.64 -31.09 -4.12
C PRO A 479 12.67 -32.61 -4.21
N ALA A 480 13.02 -33.13 -5.38
CA ALA A 480 13.13 -34.58 -5.59
C ALA A 480 14.01 -35.20 -4.52
N PRO A 481 13.71 -36.44 -4.03
CA PRO A 481 14.55 -37.11 -3.07
C PRO A 481 15.98 -37.24 -3.62
N GLY A 482 16.94 -36.49 -3.03
CA GLY A 482 18.33 -36.41 -3.48
C GLY A 482 18.77 -35.05 -4.03
N SER A 483 17.91 -34.01 -4.04
CA SER A 483 18.33 -32.65 -4.35
C SER A 483 19.35 -32.16 -3.31
N VAL A 484 20.45 -31.58 -3.80
CA VAL A 484 21.49 -31.00 -2.94
C VAL A 484 20.99 -29.63 -2.44
N ASN A 485 21.02 -29.41 -1.13
CA ASN A 485 20.81 -28.08 -0.58
C ASN A 485 22.00 -27.19 -0.94
N LEU A 486 21.82 -26.31 -1.93
CA LEU A 486 22.86 -25.41 -2.40
C LEU A 486 23.26 -24.35 -1.36
N GLU A 487 22.40 -24.03 -0.39
CA GLU A 487 22.68 -23.06 0.68
C GLU A 487 23.87 -23.48 1.57
N GLY A 488 24.11 -24.79 1.71
CA GLY A 488 25.25 -25.35 2.42
C GLY A 488 26.50 -25.53 1.57
N THR A 489 26.46 -25.22 0.29
CA THR A 489 27.60 -25.44 -0.62
C THR A 489 28.65 -24.35 -0.45
N PRO A 490 29.94 -24.68 -0.20
CA PRO A 490 31.00 -23.69 -0.11
C PRO A 490 31.18 -22.90 -1.39
N ILE A 491 31.32 -21.58 -1.28
CA ILE A 491 31.61 -20.69 -2.41
C ILE A 491 33.08 -20.83 -2.79
N ILE A 492 33.34 -21.30 -3.98
CA ILE A 492 34.69 -21.54 -4.50
C ILE A 492 34.92 -20.64 -5.72
N ARG A 493 36.01 -19.88 -5.71
CA ARG A 493 36.40 -19.06 -6.85
C ARG A 493 36.81 -19.92 -8.05
N ARG A 494 36.37 -19.51 -9.25
CA ARG A 494 36.72 -20.14 -10.53
C ARG A 494 37.21 -19.07 -11.52
N GLU A 495 38.17 -19.40 -12.35
CA GLU A 495 38.68 -18.51 -13.40
C GLU A 495 37.98 -18.75 -14.76
N ASP A 496 37.32 -19.91 -14.90
CA ASP A 496 36.67 -20.42 -16.11
C ASP A 496 35.16 -20.57 -15.96
N GLY A 497 34.53 -19.70 -15.18
CA GLY A 497 33.08 -19.77 -14.97
C GLY A 497 32.28 -19.46 -16.24
N PRO A 498 31.01 -19.86 -16.30
CA PRO A 498 30.15 -19.64 -17.46
C PRO A 498 29.81 -18.17 -17.68
N LEU A 499 29.41 -17.85 -18.92
CA LEU A 499 28.75 -16.57 -19.22
C LEU A 499 27.31 -16.62 -18.72
N VAL A 500 26.96 -15.70 -17.83
CA VAL A 500 25.64 -15.61 -17.19
C VAL A 500 24.88 -14.40 -17.71
N GLU A 501 23.60 -14.60 -17.95
CA GLU A 501 22.64 -13.53 -18.23
C GLU A 501 21.64 -13.42 -17.08
N GLU A 502 21.48 -12.21 -16.57
CA GLU A 502 20.38 -11.82 -15.68
C GLU A 502 19.44 -10.93 -16.45
N ARG A 503 18.18 -11.30 -16.47
CA ARG A 503 17.13 -10.51 -17.11
C ARG A 503 16.08 -10.16 -16.08
N TYR A 504 15.94 -8.88 -15.78
CA TYR A 504 14.95 -8.32 -14.87
C TYR A 504 13.79 -7.74 -15.67
N THR A 505 12.58 -8.07 -15.27
CA THR A 505 11.37 -7.54 -15.88
C THR A 505 10.49 -6.92 -14.77
N VAL A 506 9.88 -5.78 -15.09
CA VAL A 506 8.86 -5.15 -14.23
C VAL A 506 7.56 -5.15 -15.01
N ASP A 507 6.54 -5.77 -14.45
CA ASP A 507 5.22 -5.80 -15.07
C ASP A 507 4.43 -4.49 -14.81
N PRO A 508 3.28 -4.26 -15.47
CA PRO A 508 2.45 -3.09 -15.23
C PRO A 508 1.91 -2.95 -13.80
N ALA A 509 1.89 -4.03 -13.01
CA ALA A 509 1.53 -3.98 -11.59
C ALA A 509 2.72 -3.59 -10.69
N GLY A 510 3.92 -3.40 -11.27
CA GLY A 510 5.16 -3.10 -10.55
C GLY A 510 5.77 -4.33 -9.88
N ILE A 511 5.39 -5.54 -10.31
CA ILE A 511 5.96 -6.79 -9.82
C ILE A 511 7.23 -7.08 -10.60
N ILE A 512 8.31 -7.38 -9.86
CA ILE A 512 9.62 -7.65 -10.43
C ILE A 512 9.81 -9.16 -10.58
N ALA A 513 10.29 -9.59 -11.75
CA ALA A 513 10.75 -10.95 -11.97
C ALA A 513 12.19 -10.96 -12.47
N VAL A 514 12.94 -12.01 -12.12
CA VAL A 514 14.31 -12.24 -12.60
C VAL A 514 14.41 -13.58 -13.28
N SER A 515 15.10 -13.60 -14.40
CA SER A 515 15.55 -14.81 -15.08
C SER A 515 17.07 -14.86 -15.03
N LEU A 516 17.63 -15.87 -14.42
CA LEU A 516 19.06 -16.18 -14.36
C LEU A 516 19.35 -17.29 -15.36
N THR A 517 20.27 -17.08 -16.28
CA THR A 517 20.58 -18.05 -17.34
C THR A 517 22.10 -18.22 -17.48
N ASP A 518 22.56 -19.45 -17.37
CA ASP A 518 23.89 -19.85 -17.83
C ASP A 518 23.84 -20.00 -19.36
N LEU A 519 24.45 -19.07 -20.08
CA LEU A 519 24.45 -19.07 -21.54
C LEU A 519 25.33 -20.19 -22.16
N THR A 520 26.14 -20.85 -21.35
CA THR A 520 27.02 -21.95 -21.79
C THR A 520 26.28 -23.29 -21.79
N THR A 521 25.53 -23.56 -20.73
CA THR A 521 24.79 -24.83 -20.54
C THR A 521 23.32 -24.73 -20.93
N GLY A 522 22.75 -23.50 -20.96
CA GLY A 522 21.32 -23.26 -21.13
C GLY A 522 20.51 -23.45 -19.84
N TYR A 523 21.15 -23.73 -18.71
CA TYR A 523 20.47 -23.83 -17.43
C TYR A 523 19.86 -22.48 -17.03
N ARG A 524 18.58 -22.48 -16.64
CA ARG A 524 17.83 -21.24 -16.38
C ARG A 524 16.93 -21.40 -15.15
N GLN A 525 16.85 -20.38 -14.34
CA GLN A 525 15.87 -20.23 -13.26
C GLN A 525 15.07 -18.96 -13.48
N GLU A 526 13.76 -19.00 -13.25
CA GLU A 526 12.87 -17.86 -13.28
C GLU A 526 12.21 -17.70 -11.91
N HIS A 527 12.24 -16.48 -11.40
CA HIS A 527 11.68 -16.16 -10.09
C HIS A 527 10.87 -14.88 -10.17
N VAL A 528 9.65 -14.92 -9.64
CA VAL A 528 8.91 -13.71 -9.30
C VAL A 528 9.40 -13.28 -7.93
N LEU A 529 9.88 -12.05 -7.83
CA LEU A 529 10.53 -11.55 -6.62
C LEU A 529 9.49 -11.00 -5.65
N HIS A 530 9.13 -11.84 -4.70
CA HIS A 530 8.30 -11.52 -3.54
C HIS A 530 8.83 -12.34 -2.37
N ALA A 531 8.81 -11.77 -1.15
CA ALA A 531 9.31 -12.45 0.04
C ALA A 531 8.51 -13.71 0.37
#